data_1109ced1cbe02e35e835533e6d964b0f
#
_entry.id   1109ced1cbe02e35e835533e6d964b0f
#
_cell.length_a   1.000
_cell.length_b   1.000
_cell.length_c   1.000
_cell.angle_alpha   90.00
_cell.angle_beta   90.00
_cell.angle_gamma   90.00
#
_symmetry.space_group_name_H-M   'P 1'
#
loop_
_entity.id
_entity.type
_entity.pdbx_description
1 polymer ?
#
loop_
_entity_poly.entity_id
_entity_poly.type
_entity_poly.pdbx_seq_one_letter_code
_entity_poly.pdbx_strand_id
1 'polypeptide(L)'
;MVLPASDDLSLGTWRRDPGTVVRRAVSAPPGDPASPAIVAESEVPGVATDWLPHAHPMHELVWVRGGTLTTRIGNRIHTVPPGFGLWLPAGVVHGGRLTAAAELHDAFFAPDRTPVTFDGPTSITMTPLLESLLLRLARTDLDAAARARTEAVVFDVLAPSDRQFALELPGDPRIDPIAEALLADPSDDRGLQEWAAHLGVSDRTITRAFREATGLSFAQWRQALRIHEALALLSAGAEVGAVSERLGYAQPSTFIAAFRRVMNVTPGLLTSRA
;
A
#
# COMPACT_ATOMS: atom_id res chain seq x y z
N MET A 1 6.19 -27.32 -1.58
CA MET A 1 7.13 -26.43 -0.90
C MET A 1 6.40 -25.91 0.33
N VAL A 2 6.82 -26.31 1.53
CA VAL A 2 6.17 -25.89 2.80
C VAL A 2 6.53 -24.42 2.99
N LEU A 3 5.51 -23.54 3.01
CA LEU A 3 5.70 -22.14 3.37
C LEU A 3 6.22 -22.07 4.82
N PRO A 4 7.19 -21.20 5.13
CA PRO A 4 7.69 -21.05 6.50
C PRO A 4 6.54 -20.65 7.43
N ALA A 5 6.57 -21.18 8.65
CA ALA A 5 5.59 -20.83 9.68
C ALA A 5 5.64 -19.31 9.92
N SER A 6 4.48 -18.69 10.09
CA SER A 6 4.26 -17.22 10.14
C SER A 6 4.99 -16.48 11.28
N ASP A 7 5.71 -17.16 12.15
CA ASP A 7 6.35 -16.54 13.31
C ASP A 7 7.72 -15.88 13.03
N ASP A 8 8.28 -16.07 11.81
CA ASP A 8 9.61 -15.55 11.44
C ASP A 8 9.57 -14.39 10.43
N LEU A 9 8.37 -13.83 10.15
CA LEU A 9 8.17 -12.78 9.17
C LEU A 9 8.15 -11.40 9.84
N SER A 10 9.33 -10.91 10.26
CA SER A 10 9.46 -9.56 10.79
C SER A 10 9.45 -8.52 9.68
N LEU A 11 8.31 -7.88 9.44
CA LEU A 11 8.18 -6.71 8.56
C LEU A 11 8.37 -5.38 9.30
N GLY A 12 8.97 -5.39 10.50
CA GLY A 12 9.06 -4.23 11.37
C GLY A 12 7.71 -3.87 12.01
N THR A 13 7.72 -3.00 13.00
CA THR A 13 6.52 -2.58 13.74
C THR A 13 5.97 -1.27 13.17
N TRP A 14 4.65 -1.18 13.04
CA TRP A 14 3.94 0.07 12.78
C TRP A 14 3.42 0.60 14.11
N ARG A 15 3.38 1.92 14.25
CA ARG A 15 2.61 2.51 15.34
C ARG A 15 1.13 2.24 15.07
N ARG A 16 0.44 1.57 16.00
CA ARG A 16 -1.00 1.31 15.92
C ARG A 16 -1.76 2.38 16.65
N ASP A 17 -2.81 2.89 16.04
CA ASP A 17 -3.76 3.76 16.72
C ASP A 17 -4.59 2.95 17.73
N PRO A 18 -5.00 3.56 18.87
CA PRO A 18 -5.93 2.91 19.78
C PRO A 18 -7.20 2.46 19.04
N GLY A 19 -7.62 1.22 19.29
CA GLY A 19 -8.78 0.64 18.62
C GLY A 19 -8.52 -0.09 17.31
N THR A 20 -7.26 -0.12 16.82
CA THR A 20 -6.92 -0.95 15.65
C THR A 20 -7.09 -2.43 15.95
N VAL A 21 -7.86 -3.12 15.14
CA VAL A 21 -8.04 -4.58 15.20
C VAL A 21 -6.91 -5.26 14.45
N VAL A 22 -6.27 -6.26 15.07
CA VAL A 22 -5.24 -7.08 14.43
C VAL A 22 -5.84 -8.39 13.97
N ARG A 23 -5.70 -8.71 12.68
CA ARG A 23 -6.20 -9.93 12.07
C ARG A 23 -5.06 -10.80 11.55
N ARG A 24 -5.29 -12.11 11.54
CA ARG A 24 -4.49 -13.05 10.74
C ARG A 24 -5.27 -13.33 9.46
N ALA A 25 -4.65 -13.19 8.31
CA ALA A 25 -5.28 -13.63 7.07
C ALA A 25 -5.48 -15.15 7.11
N VAL A 26 -6.64 -15.60 6.69
CA VAL A 26 -6.91 -17.02 6.48
C VAL A 26 -6.45 -17.31 5.05
N SER A 27 -5.41 -18.13 4.88
CA SER A 27 -4.98 -18.56 3.55
C SER A 27 -6.15 -19.25 2.85
N ALA A 28 -6.54 -18.74 1.68
CA ALA A 28 -7.42 -19.49 0.82
C ALA A 28 -6.77 -20.85 0.50
N PRO A 29 -7.52 -21.97 0.53
CA PRO A 29 -6.96 -23.25 0.12
C PRO A 29 -6.44 -23.16 -1.32
N PRO A 30 -5.38 -23.93 -1.66
CA PRO A 30 -4.92 -24.01 -3.04
C PRO A 30 -6.10 -24.38 -3.93
N GLY A 31 -6.29 -23.66 -5.02
CA GLY A 31 -7.49 -23.75 -5.84
C GLY A 31 -7.71 -25.18 -6.35
N ASP A 32 -8.92 -25.71 -6.15
CA ASP A 32 -9.43 -26.86 -6.88
C ASP A 32 -9.38 -26.52 -8.38
N PRO A 33 -8.91 -27.42 -9.27
CA PRO A 33 -9.00 -27.21 -10.71
C PRO A 33 -10.41 -26.86 -11.24
N ALA A 34 -11.46 -27.20 -10.50
CA ALA A 34 -12.83 -26.83 -10.76
C ALA A 34 -13.21 -25.41 -10.30
N SER A 35 -12.35 -24.74 -9.50
CA SER A 35 -12.61 -23.38 -9.01
C SER A 35 -12.45 -22.34 -10.12
N PRO A 36 -13.10 -21.16 -10.03
CA PRO A 36 -12.91 -20.05 -10.97
C PRO A 36 -11.44 -19.61 -11.09
N ALA A 37 -11.07 -19.02 -12.24
CA ALA A 37 -9.74 -18.43 -12.39
C ALA A 37 -9.57 -17.19 -11.50
N ILE A 38 -10.68 -16.46 -11.25
CA ILE A 38 -10.70 -15.28 -10.38
C ILE A 38 -11.77 -15.46 -9.31
N VAL A 39 -11.38 -15.30 -8.04
CA VAL A 39 -12.28 -15.25 -6.88
C VAL A 39 -12.21 -13.85 -6.32
N ALA A 40 -13.32 -13.11 -6.32
CA ALA A 40 -13.37 -11.76 -5.78
C ALA A 40 -14.28 -11.70 -4.55
N GLU A 41 -13.88 -10.90 -3.58
CA GLU A 41 -14.59 -10.68 -2.33
C GLU A 41 -14.48 -9.23 -1.87
N SER A 42 -15.31 -8.84 -0.92
CA SER A 42 -15.31 -7.48 -0.37
C SER A 42 -15.69 -7.51 1.10
N GLU A 43 -15.05 -6.66 1.89
CA GLU A 43 -15.39 -6.49 3.29
C GLU A 43 -15.37 -5.01 3.71
N VAL A 44 -16.19 -4.67 4.70
CA VAL A 44 -16.24 -3.36 5.36
C VAL A 44 -15.96 -3.56 6.84
N PRO A 45 -14.71 -3.53 7.28
CA PRO A 45 -14.37 -3.77 8.69
C PRO A 45 -14.97 -2.74 9.65
N GLY A 46 -15.18 -1.49 9.20
CA GLY A 46 -15.75 -0.40 9.99
C GLY A 46 -14.81 0.17 11.06
N VAL A 47 -13.64 -0.44 11.23
CA VAL A 47 -12.58 -0.05 12.18
C VAL A 47 -11.22 -0.17 11.49
N ALA A 48 -10.24 0.60 11.96
CA ALA A 48 -8.88 0.45 11.49
C ALA A 48 -8.41 -1.00 11.74
N THR A 49 -7.87 -1.64 10.71
CA THR A 49 -7.52 -3.06 10.74
C THR A 49 -6.11 -3.28 10.24
N ASP A 50 -5.31 -4.02 10.99
CA ASP A 50 -3.97 -4.46 10.59
C ASP A 50 -4.00 -5.97 10.33
N TRP A 51 -3.50 -6.40 9.16
CA TRP A 51 -3.22 -7.81 8.88
C TRP A 51 -1.75 -8.10 9.17
N LEU A 52 -1.53 -9.16 9.95
CA LEU A 52 -0.17 -9.66 10.21
C LEU A 52 0.47 -10.17 8.90
N PRO A 53 1.81 -10.22 8.84
CA PRO A 53 2.51 -10.75 7.68
C PRO A 53 2.02 -12.14 7.29
N HIS A 54 1.67 -12.29 6.00
CA HIS A 54 1.16 -13.54 5.42
C HIS A 54 1.48 -13.60 3.92
N ALA A 55 1.18 -14.70 3.28
CA ALA A 55 1.31 -14.88 1.84
C ALA A 55 0.16 -15.77 1.32
N HIS A 56 -0.21 -15.58 0.07
CA HIS A 56 -1.24 -16.37 -0.61
C HIS A 56 -0.63 -17.26 -1.70
N PRO A 57 -1.19 -18.46 -1.95
CA PRO A 57 -0.80 -19.31 -3.08
C PRO A 57 -1.32 -18.79 -4.43
N MET A 58 -2.17 -17.77 -4.43
CA MET A 58 -2.75 -17.09 -5.58
C MET A 58 -2.12 -15.71 -5.73
N HIS A 59 -2.15 -15.15 -6.96
CA HIS A 59 -1.93 -13.72 -7.10
C HIS A 59 -3.12 -12.97 -6.49
N GLU A 60 -2.89 -11.78 -5.99
CA GLU A 60 -3.92 -10.94 -5.38
C GLU A 60 -3.92 -9.56 -6.04
N LEU A 61 -5.09 -9.05 -6.36
CA LEU A 61 -5.30 -7.63 -6.64
C LEU A 61 -6.18 -7.07 -5.54
N VAL A 62 -5.60 -6.23 -4.69
CA VAL A 62 -6.29 -5.55 -3.60
C VAL A 62 -6.53 -4.09 -3.95
N TRP A 63 -7.74 -3.58 -3.67
CA TRP A 63 -8.07 -2.15 -3.82
C TRP A 63 -9.06 -1.70 -2.76
N VAL A 64 -9.27 -0.38 -2.65
CA VAL A 64 -10.15 0.19 -1.63
C VAL A 64 -11.12 1.21 -2.23
N ARG A 65 -12.29 1.33 -1.61
CA ARG A 65 -13.19 2.47 -1.73
C ARG A 65 -13.24 3.21 -0.41
N GLY A 66 -13.10 4.51 -0.47
CA GLY A 66 -12.88 5.32 0.73
C GLY A 66 -11.59 4.94 1.46
N GLY A 67 -11.06 5.77 2.29
CA GLY A 67 -9.87 5.47 3.07
C GLY A 67 -8.65 5.04 2.25
N THR A 68 -7.79 4.23 2.84
CA THR A 68 -6.51 3.79 2.23
C THR A 68 -6.08 2.45 2.80
N LEU A 69 -5.50 1.61 1.97
CA LEU A 69 -4.71 0.46 2.39
C LEU A 69 -3.22 0.80 2.27
N THR A 70 -2.45 0.54 3.30
CA THR A 70 -0.99 0.59 3.27
C THR A 70 -0.44 -0.81 3.46
N THR A 71 0.32 -1.30 2.49
CA THR A 71 0.88 -2.65 2.50
C THR A 71 2.39 -2.60 2.65
N ARG A 72 2.96 -3.41 3.53
CA ARG A 72 4.40 -3.57 3.69
C ARG A 72 4.85 -4.88 3.07
N ILE A 73 5.84 -4.80 2.19
CA ILE A 73 6.42 -5.91 1.45
C ILE A 73 7.93 -5.81 1.53
N GLY A 74 8.56 -6.68 2.33
CA GLY A 74 10.00 -6.54 2.60
C GLY A 74 10.32 -5.13 3.10
N ASN A 75 11.20 -4.45 2.39
CA ASN A 75 11.68 -3.10 2.71
C ASN A 75 10.88 -1.98 2.02
N ARG A 76 9.68 -2.28 1.49
CA ARG A 76 8.83 -1.29 0.80
C ARG A 76 7.49 -1.12 1.49
N ILE A 77 7.04 0.12 1.50
CA ILE A 77 5.65 0.48 1.84
C ILE A 77 4.95 0.84 0.53
N HIS A 78 3.82 0.17 0.26
CA HIS A 78 2.94 0.48 -0.85
C HIS A 78 1.66 1.10 -0.29
N THR A 79 1.26 2.26 -0.80
CA THR A 79 0.01 2.92 -0.41
C THR A 79 -1.00 2.77 -1.54
N VAL A 80 -2.18 2.27 -1.23
CA VAL A 80 -3.28 2.03 -2.17
C VAL A 80 -4.39 3.02 -1.88
N PRO A 81 -4.43 4.18 -2.55
CA PRO A 81 -5.52 5.13 -2.43
C PRO A 81 -6.70 4.73 -3.35
N PRO A 82 -7.91 5.30 -3.16
CA PRO A 82 -9.05 5.09 -4.05
C PRO A 82 -8.71 5.35 -5.52
N GLY A 83 -9.20 4.49 -6.40
CA GLY A 83 -8.93 4.52 -7.84
C GLY A 83 -7.65 3.80 -8.28
N PHE A 84 -6.95 3.19 -7.33
CA PHE A 84 -5.79 2.33 -7.58
C PHE A 84 -5.94 1.01 -6.85
N GLY A 85 -5.28 -0.02 -7.37
CA GLY A 85 -5.11 -1.31 -6.73
C GLY A 85 -3.63 -1.66 -6.63
N LEU A 86 -3.32 -2.67 -5.83
CA LEU A 86 -2.00 -3.26 -5.73
C LEU A 86 -2.07 -4.73 -6.13
N TRP A 87 -1.37 -5.09 -7.18
CA TRP A 87 -1.14 -6.48 -7.55
C TRP A 87 -0.01 -7.06 -6.72
N LEU A 88 -0.26 -8.22 -6.15
CA LEU A 88 0.69 -9.02 -5.36
C LEU A 88 0.88 -10.38 -6.04
N PRO A 89 2.06 -10.71 -6.56
CA PRO A 89 2.33 -12.05 -7.06
C PRO A 89 2.14 -13.12 -5.98
N ALA A 90 1.75 -14.32 -6.40
CA ALA A 90 1.61 -15.48 -5.52
C ALA A 90 2.88 -15.72 -4.69
N GLY A 91 2.73 -15.99 -3.41
CA GLY A 91 3.83 -16.25 -2.48
C GLY A 91 4.57 -15.02 -1.96
N VAL A 92 4.21 -13.81 -2.38
CA VAL A 92 4.79 -12.58 -1.82
C VAL A 92 4.29 -12.38 -0.40
N VAL A 93 5.24 -12.32 0.55
CA VAL A 93 4.92 -12.02 1.95
C VAL A 93 4.61 -10.55 2.11
N HIS A 94 3.45 -10.26 2.68
CA HIS A 94 2.99 -8.90 2.90
C HIS A 94 2.15 -8.78 4.17
N GLY A 95 2.09 -7.58 4.73
CA GLY A 95 1.17 -7.20 5.81
C GLY A 95 0.46 -5.91 5.42
N GLY A 96 -0.76 -5.72 5.88
CA GLY A 96 -1.60 -4.59 5.48
C GLY A 96 -2.12 -3.79 6.66
N ARG A 97 -2.35 -2.49 6.44
CA ARG A 97 -3.09 -1.59 7.33
C ARG A 97 -4.18 -0.88 6.56
N LEU A 98 -5.41 -1.06 6.99
CA LEU A 98 -6.59 -0.42 6.43
C LEU A 98 -7.09 0.68 7.37
N THR A 99 -7.43 1.84 6.83
CA THR A 99 -8.10 2.90 7.59
C THR A 99 -9.56 2.54 7.86
N ALA A 100 -10.14 3.06 8.97
CA ALA A 100 -11.48 2.68 9.44
C ALA A 100 -12.62 2.95 8.44
N ALA A 101 -12.46 3.95 7.56
CA ALA A 101 -13.50 4.34 6.60
C ALA A 101 -13.42 3.60 5.26
N ALA A 102 -12.47 2.66 5.12
CA ALA A 102 -12.24 1.96 3.86
C ALA A 102 -13.12 0.72 3.73
N GLU A 103 -13.66 0.53 2.54
CA GLU A 103 -14.19 -0.73 2.03
C GLU A 103 -13.04 -1.44 1.29
N LEU A 104 -12.69 -2.65 1.74
CA LEU A 104 -11.64 -3.47 1.17
C LEU A 104 -12.22 -4.42 0.13
N HIS A 105 -11.55 -4.52 -0.99
CA HIS A 105 -11.87 -5.45 -2.05
C HIS A 105 -10.64 -6.25 -2.42
N ASP A 106 -10.81 -7.57 -2.57
CA ASP A 106 -9.76 -8.49 -2.98
C ASP A 106 -10.22 -9.30 -4.19
N ALA A 107 -9.32 -9.54 -5.12
CA ALA A 107 -9.50 -10.48 -6.20
C ALA A 107 -8.27 -11.39 -6.27
N PHE A 108 -8.49 -12.69 -6.07
CA PHE A 108 -7.48 -13.73 -6.10
C PHE A 108 -7.47 -14.42 -7.46
N PHE A 109 -6.30 -14.52 -8.07
CA PHE A 109 -6.10 -15.05 -9.42
C PHE A 109 -5.29 -16.35 -9.34
N ALA A 110 -5.82 -17.41 -9.92
CA ALA A 110 -5.14 -18.70 -9.99
C ALA A 110 -3.91 -18.62 -10.91
N PRO A 111 -2.67 -18.87 -10.42
CA PRO A 111 -1.46 -18.64 -11.19
C PRO A 111 -1.38 -19.44 -12.50
N ASP A 112 -1.94 -20.66 -12.50
CA ASP A 112 -1.96 -21.58 -13.64
C ASP A 112 -2.99 -21.19 -14.72
N ARG A 113 -3.90 -20.27 -14.42
CA ARG A 113 -4.99 -19.83 -15.31
C ARG A 113 -5.01 -18.33 -15.56
N THR A 114 -4.02 -17.61 -15.07
CA THR A 114 -3.87 -16.16 -15.22
C THR A 114 -2.84 -15.86 -16.33
N PRO A 115 -3.28 -15.41 -17.53
CA PRO A 115 -2.37 -15.16 -18.65
C PRO A 115 -1.56 -13.87 -18.48
N VAL A 116 -1.94 -13.00 -17.55
CA VAL A 116 -1.28 -11.72 -17.29
C VAL A 116 -0.63 -11.77 -15.91
N THR A 117 0.67 -11.52 -15.84
CA THR A 117 1.42 -11.46 -14.60
C THR A 117 2.37 -10.26 -14.60
N PHE A 118 2.75 -9.82 -13.39
CA PHE A 118 3.77 -8.77 -13.22
C PHE A 118 4.88 -9.34 -12.35
N ASP A 119 6.12 -8.91 -12.62
CA ASP A 119 7.34 -9.46 -11.98
C ASP A 119 7.41 -9.19 -10.47
N GLY A 120 6.60 -8.26 -9.96
CA GLY A 120 6.58 -7.90 -8.54
C GLY A 120 5.33 -7.13 -8.17
N PRO A 121 5.25 -6.65 -6.91
CA PRO A 121 4.17 -5.79 -6.47
C PRO A 121 4.02 -4.58 -7.38
N THR A 122 2.83 -4.40 -7.97
CA THR A 122 2.60 -3.43 -9.05
C THR A 122 1.29 -2.68 -8.82
N SER A 123 1.34 -1.35 -8.86
CA SER A 123 0.11 -0.55 -8.82
C SER A 123 -0.68 -0.70 -10.12
N ILE A 124 -1.98 -0.90 -9.97
CA ILE A 124 -2.95 -1.04 -11.08
C ILE A 124 -3.88 0.17 -11.06
N THR A 125 -4.21 0.72 -12.22
CA THR A 125 -5.27 1.73 -12.30
C THR A 125 -6.63 1.03 -12.27
N MET A 126 -7.42 1.29 -11.21
CA MET A 126 -8.78 0.77 -11.10
C MET A 126 -9.72 1.59 -11.96
N THR A 127 -9.85 1.19 -13.24
CA THR A 127 -10.84 1.80 -14.13
C THR A 127 -12.25 1.39 -13.71
N PRO A 128 -13.29 2.22 -13.95
CA PRO A 128 -14.68 1.83 -13.65
C PRO A 128 -15.09 0.50 -14.29
N LEU A 129 -14.53 0.17 -15.46
CA LEU A 129 -14.77 -1.11 -16.13
C LEU A 129 -14.15 -2.27 -15.35
N LEU A 130 -12.85 -2.20 -15.02
CA LEU A 130 -12.16 -3.26 -14.28
C LEU A 130 -12.84 -3.51 -12.93
N GLU A 131 -13.13 -2.44 -12.20
CA GLU A 131 -13.79 -2.53 -10.90
C GLU A 131 -15.19 -3.18 -11.02
N SER A 132 -16.00 -2.77 -12.00
CA SER A 132 -17.33 -3.35 -12.24
C SER A 132 -17.27 -4.84 -12.60
N LEU A 133 -16.26 -5.27 -13.37
CA LEU A 133 -16.05 -6.67 -13.72
C LEU A 133 -15.67 -7.51 -12.49
N LEU A 134 -14.76 -7.01 -11.66
CA LEU A 134 -14.35 -7.70 -10.43
C LEU A 134 -15.51 -7.82 -9.43
N LEU A 135 -16.28 -6.75 -9.23
CA LEU A 135 -17.49 -6.77 -8.39
C LEU A 135 -18.55 -7.73 -8.97
N ARG A 136 -18.65 -7.85 -10.29
CA ARG A 136 -19.52 -8.86 -10.90
C ARG A 136 -19.04 -10.27 -10.59
N LEU A 137 -17.72 -10.54 -10.58
CA LEU A 137 -17.15 -11.85 -10.26
C LEU A 137 -17.31 -12.23 -8.79
N ALA A 138 -17.49 -11.26 -7.87
CA ALA A 138 -17.83 -11.50 -6.47
C ALA A 138 -19.25 -12.09 -6.28
N ARG A 139 -20.12 -12.00 -7.31
CA ARG A 139 -21.48 -12.55 -7.22
C ARG A 139 -21.47 -14.07 -7.32
N THR A 140 -22.35 -14.70 -6.55
CA THR A 140 -22.49 -16.16 -6.48
C THR A 140 -23.49 -16.72 -7.52
N ASP A 141 -24.29 -15.86 -8.17
CA ASP A 141 -25.35 -16.22 -9.11
C ASP A 141 -24.91 -16.26 -10.60
N LEU A 142 -23.63 -16.12 -10.87
CA LEU A 142 -23.08 -16.20 -12.23
C LEU A 142 -23.00 -17.66 -12.70
N ASP A 143 -23.58 -17.95 -13.86
CA ASP A 143 -23.32 -19.23 -14.54
C ASP A 143 -21.84 -19.30 -15.02
N ALA A 144 -21.35 -20.52 -15.25
CA ALA A 144 -19.96 -20.76 -15.59
C ALA A 144 -19.53 -20.04 -16.90
N ALA A 145 -20.41 -19.97 -17.89
CA ALA A 145 -20.10 -19.33 -19.18
C ALA A 145 -20.05 -17.80 -19.05
N ALA A 146 -20.95 -17.19 -18.26
CA ALA A 146 -20.92 -15.76 -17.98
C ALA A 146 -19.68 -15.39 -17.15
N ARG A 147 -19.31 -16.23 -16.17
CA ARG A 147 -18.08 -16.07 -15.37
C ARG A 147 -16.86 -16.10 -16.27
N ALA A 148 -16.68 -17.12 -17.09
CA ALA A 148 -15.52 -17.25 -17.97
C ALA A 148 -15.37 -16.07 -18.95
N ARG A 149 -16.49 -15.56 -19.51
CA ARG A 149 -16.44 -14.35 -20.35
C ARG A 149 -16.03 -13.12 -19.56
N THR A 150 -16.50 -12.97 -18.32
CA THR A 150 -16.14 -11.84 -17.47
C THR A 150 -14.65 -11.89 -17.09
N GLU A 151 -14.13 -13.07 -16.72
CA GLU A 151 -12.71 -13.30 -16.43
C GLU A 151 -11.82 -12.95 -17.64
N ALA A 152 -12.21 -13.36 -18.86
CA ALA A 152 -11.46 -13.03 -20.07
C ALA A 152 -11.34 -11.51 -20.28
N VAL A 153 -12.42 -10.75 -20.08
CA VAL A 153 -12.38 -9.29 -20.20
C VAL A 153 -11.54 -8.65 -19.07
N VAL A 154 -11.55 -9.21 -17.85
CA VAL A 154 -10.65 -8.73 -16.79
C VAL A 154 -9.19 -8.84 -17.23
N PHE A 155 -8.78 -9.98 -17.81
CA PHE A 155 -7.42 -10.17 -18.31
C PHE A 155 -7.05 -9.20 -19.45
N ASP A 156 -8.00 -8.86 -20.32
CA ASP A 156 -7.78 -7.92 -21.42
C ASP A 156 -7.56 -6.47 -20.92
N VAL A 157 -8.17 -6.09 -19.79
CA VAL A 157 -8.14 -4.71 -19.28
C VAL A 157 -7.21 -4.51 -18.08
N LEU A 158 -6.65 -5.60 -17.54
CA LEU A 158 -5.72 -5.55 -16.40
C LEU A 158 -4.37 -5.03 -16.88
N ALA A 159 -4.04 -3.82 -16.49
CA ALA A 159 -2.80 -3.15 -16.90
C ALA A 159 -2.14 -2.40 -15.74
N PRO A 160 -0.79 -2.33 -15.72
CA PRO A 160 -0.09 -1.57 -14.71
C PRO A 160 -0.41 -0.08 -14.82
N SER A 161 -0.40 0.59 -13.68
CA SER A 161 -0.50 2.04 -13.62
C SER A 161 0.84 2.69 -13.95
N ASP A 162 0.81 3.81 -14.67
CA ASP A 162 1.99 4.69 -14.82
C ASP A 162 2.46 5.27 -13.48
N ARG A 163 1.64 5.18 -12.42
CA ARG A 163 1.94 5.66 -11.08
C ARG A 163 2.17 4.50 -10.15
N GLN A 164 3.31 4.49 -9.50
CA GLN A 164 3.66 3.51 -8.48
C GLN A 164 3.73 4.23 -7.12
N PHE A 165 2.94 3.77 -6.17
CA PHE A 165 2.85 4.36 -4.82
C PHE A 165 3.69 3.55 -3.84
N ALA A 166 5.00 3.47 -4.09
CA ALA A 166 5.92 2.73 -3.26
C ALA A 166 6.98 3.66 -2.65
N LEU A 167 7.29 3.43 -1.38
CA LEU A 167 8.39 4.07 -0.66
C LEU A 167 9.35 3.00 -0.18
N GLU A 168 10.61 3.09 -0.62
CA GLU A 168 11.70 2.23 -0.13
C GLU A 168 12.07 2.64 1.30
N LEU A 169 12.10 1.69 2.24
CA LEU A 169 12.66 1.90 3.58
C LEU A 169 14.17 1.64 3.55
N PRO A 170 14.95 2.34 4.37
CA PRO A 170 16.41 2.19 4.30
C PRO A 170 16.92 0.77 4.50
N GLY A 171 16.47 0.08 5.59
CA GLY A 171 16.98 -1.24 5.95
C GLY A 171 18.49 -1.24 6.23
N ASP A 172 19.01 -0.09 6.66
CA ASP A 172 20.40 0.12 7.04
C ASP A 172 20.45 0.47 8.54
N PRO A 173 21.04 -0.39 9.39
CA PRO A 173 21.05 -0.17 10.84
C PRO A 173 21.61 1.18 11.29
N ARG A 174 22.41 1.84 10.46
CA ARG A 174 22.97 3.16 10.76
C ARG A 174 21.92 4.28 10.73
N ILE A 175 20.84 4.10 9.95
CA ILE A 175 19.81 5.12 9.70
C ILE A 175 18.38 4.62 9.91
N ASP A 176 18.18 3.33 10.15
CA ASP A 176 16.86 2.77 10.49
C ASP A 176 16.20 3.47 11.69
N PRO A 177 16.94 3.89 12.76
CA PRO A 177 16.32 4.66 13.84
C PRO A 177 15.71 6.00 13.39
N ILE A 178 16.25 6.62 12.33
CA ILE A 178 15.64 7.81 11.70
C ILE A 178 14.33 7.44 11.02
N ALA A 179 14.37 6.36 10.22
CA ALA A 179 13.19 5.91 9.49
C ALA A 179 12.06 5.50 10.44
N GLU A 180 12.37 4.76 11.50
CA GLU A 180 11.41 4.33 12.52
C GLU A 180 10.79 5.52 13.26
N ALA A 181 11.60 6.51 13.64
CA ALA A 181 11.10 7.71 14.31
C ALA A 181 10.17 8.52 13.41
N LEU A 182 10.52 8.68 12.13
CA LEU A 182 9.70 9.41 11.16
C LEU A 182 8.44 8.64 10.73
N LEU A 183 8.47 7.31 10.74
CA LEU A 183 7.27 6.48 10.58
C LEU A 183 6.33 6.58 11.79
N ALA A 184 6.89 6.76 12.99
CA ALA A 184 6.10 6.96 14.20
C ALA A 184 5.55 8.38 14.31
N ASP A 185 6.32 9.38 13.88
CA ASP A 185 5.93 10.79 13.85
C ASP A 185 6.44 11.47 12.57
N PRO A 186 5.63 11.52 11.51
CA PRO A 186 5.99 12.18 10.26
C PRO A 186 6.21 13.69 10.38
N SER A 187 5.72 14.32 11.47
CA SER A 187 5.91 15.74 11.74
C SER A 187 7.29 16.08 12.30
N ASP A 188 8.04 15.08 12.77
CA ASP A 188 9.40 15.30 13.30
C ASP A 188 10.24 16.11 12.31
N ASP A 189 10.67 17.30 12.74
CA ASP A 189 11.35 18.29 11.89
C ASP A 189 12.87 18.28 12.09
N ARG A 190 13.42 17.39 12.96
CA ARG A 190 14.85 17.27 13.16
C ARG A 190 15.61 17.25 11.83
N GLY A 191 16.57 18.14 11.73
CA GLY A 191 17.44 18.25 10.57
C GLY A 191 18.54 17.19 10.54
N LEU A 192 19.29 17.18 9.47
CA LEU A 192 20.39 16.22 9.27
C LEU A 192 21.42 16.28 10.39
N GLN A 193 21.78 17.50 10.85
CA GLN A 193 22.75 17.70 11.93
C GLN A 193 22.27 17.20 13.28
N GLU A 194 20.99 17.40 13.60
CA GLU A 194 20.38 16.92 14.85
C GLU A 194 20.31 15.39 14.87
N TRP A 195 19.97 14.76 13.74
CA TRP A 195 20.02 13.32 13.59
C TRP A 195 21.44 12.76 13.69
N ALA A 196 22.41 13.43 13.06
CA ALA A 196 23.81 13.05 13.13
C ALA A 196 24.34 13.09 14.58
N ALA A 197 24.01 14.16 15.32
CA ALA A 197 24.34 14.27 16.74
C ALA A 197 23.64 13.20 17.58
N HIS A 198 22.35 12.92 17.32
CA HIS A 198 21.57 11.92 18.04
C HIS A 198 22.13 10.49 17.85
N LEU A 199 22.56 10.14 16.63
CA LEU A 199 23.08 8.82 16.30
C LEU A 199 24.60 8.67 16.50
N GLY A 200 25.32 9.76 16.82
CA GLY A 200 26.78 9.74 16.95
C GLY A 200 27.51 9.47 15.63
N VAL A 201 26.93 9.88 14.50
CA VAL A 201 27.52 9.72 13.15
C VAL A 201 27.69 11.07 12.46
N SER A 202 28.35 11.10 11.31
CA SER A 202 28.46 12.33 10.52
C SER A 202 27.24 12.52 9.59
N ASP A 203 26.93 13.79 9.25
CA ASP A 203 25.92 14.16 8.24
C ASP A 203 26.18 13.43 6.89
N ARG A 204 27.46 13.30 6.54
CA ARG A 204 27.90 12.58 5.34
C ARG A 204 27.52 11.10 5.39
N THR A 205 27.62 10.47 6.57
CA THR A 205 27.24 9.07 6.78
C THR A 205 25.75 8.89 6.52
N ILE A 206 24.89 9.73 7.12
CA ILE A 206 23.43 9.68 6.92
C ILE A 206 23.08 9.92 5.45
N THR A 207 23.63 10.98 4.83
CA THR A 207 23.36 11.33 3.43
C THR A 207 23.73 10.19 2.49
N ARG A 208 24.89 9.54 2.71
CA ARG A 208 25.34 8.44 1.89
C ARG A 208 24.45 7.21 2.10
N ALA A 209 24.17 6.86 3.34
CA ALA A 209 23.35 5.69 3.66
C ALA A 209 21.92 5.79 3.05
N PHE A 210 21.26 6.96 3.16
CA PHE A 210 19.96 7.15 2.50
C PHE A 210 20.04 7.01 0.97
N ARG A 211 21.07 7.57 0.33
CA ARG A 211 21.24 7.44 -1.13
C ARG A 211 21.55 6.01 -1.56
N GLU A 212 22.39 5.30 -0.84
CA GLU A 212 22.73 3.91 -1.10
C GLU A 212 21.52 2.99 -0.94
N ALA A 213 20.76 3.18 0.14
CA ALA A 213 19.62 2.32 0.47
C ALA A 213 18.36 2.62 -0.33
N THR A 214 18.05 3.90 -0.59
CA THR A 214 16.74 4.30 -1.14
C THR A 214 16.81 5.06 -2.46
N GLY A 215 18.01 5.40 -2.94
CA GLY A 215 18.19 6.28 -4.10
C GLY A 215 17.89 7.76 -3.83
N LEU A 216 17.37 8.11 -2.65
CA LEU A 216 16.93 9.46 -2.30
C LEU A 216 17.87 10.10 -1.28
N SER A 217 17.93 11.44 -1.26
CA SER A 217 18.49 12.15 -0.11
C SER A 217 17.54 12.03 1.09
N PHE A 218 18.05 12.20 2.31
CA PHE A 218 17.22 12.22 3.52
C PHE A 218 16.01 13.16 3.41
N ALA A 219 16.22 14.39 2.91
CA ALA A 219 15.14 15.35 2.75
C ALA A 219 14.08 14.90 1.74
N GLN A 220 14.50 14.29 0.61
CA GLN A 220 13.58 13.74 -0.39
C GLN A 220 12.81 12.54 0.16
N TRP A 221 13.50 11.65 0.88
CA TRP A 221 12.89 10.48 1.49
C TRP A 221 11.85 10.89 2.56
N ARG A 222 12.21 11.79 3.49
CA ARG A 222 11.27 12.34 4.48
C ARG A 222 10.07 13.00 3.81
N GLN A 223 10.27 13.73 2.72
CA GLN A 223 9.17 14.30 1.97
C GLN A 223 8.27 13.22 1.35
N ALA A 224 8.85 12.19 0.74
CA ALA A 224 8.08 11.08 0.17
C ALA A 224 7.26 10.38 1.25
N LEU A 225 7.86 10.09 2.43
CA LEU A 225 7.14 9.52 3.57
C LEU A 225 5.94 10.38 3.99
N ARG A 226 6.14 11.69 4.17
CA ARG A 226 5.04 12.62 4.53
C ARG A 226 3.92 12.61 3.48
N ILE A 227 4.24 12.44 2.21
CA ILE A 227 3.23 12.36 1.15
C ILE A 227 2.48 11.01 1.19
N HIS A 228 3.15 9.89 1.51
CA HIS A 228 2.48 8.61 1.73
C HIS A 228 1.49 8.69 2.91
N GLU A 229 1.87 9.30 4.03
CA GLU A 229 0.97 9.54 5.16
C GLU A 229 -0.19 10.49 4.80
N ALA A 230 0.08 11.50 3.97
CA ALA A 230 -0.95 12.41 3.48
C ALA A 230 -2.04 11.68 2.69
N LEU A 231 -1.70 10.65 1.92
CA LEU A 231 -2.68 9.86 1.16
C LEU A 231 -3.73 9.24 2.09
N ALA A 232 -3.30 8.64 3.19
CA ALA A 232 -4.20 8.02 4.17
C ALA A 232 -5.14 9.07 4.80
N LEU A 233 -4.60 10.22 5.20
CA LEU A 233 -5.37 11.30 5.82
C LEU A 233 -6.39 11.93 4.84
N LEU A 234 -5.96 12.24 3.63
CA LEU A 234 -6.81 12.83 2.59
C LEU A 234 -7.93 11.87 2.15
N SER A 235 -7.61 10.60 1.99
CA SER A 235 -8.60 9.57 1.62
C SER A 235 -9.61 9.30 2.75
N ALA A 236 -9.23 9.58 4.01
CA ALA A 236 -10.15 9.57 5.15
C ALA A 236 -10.99 10.86 5.26
N GLY A 237 -10.89 11.78 4.30
CA GLY A 237 -11.67 13.01 4.26
C GLY A 237 -11.09 14.18 5.05
N ALA A 238 -9.83 14.08 5.52
CA ALA A 238 -9.20 15.19 6.24
C ALA A 238 -8.96 16.39 5.30
N GLU A 239 -9.17 17.60 5.82
CA GLU A 239 -8.94 18.82 5.08
C GLU A 239 -7.44 19.06 4.80
N VAL A 240 -7.12 19.59 3.62
CA VAL A 240 -5.74 19.81 3.15
C VAL A 240 -4.93 20.65 4.15
N GLY A 241 -5.54 21.66 4.76
CA GLY A 241 -4.91 22.51 5.79
C GLY A 241 -4.51 21.70 7.03
N ALA A 242 -5.42 20.90 7.57
CA ALA A 242 -5.20 20.04 8.73
C ALA A 242 -4.12 18.97 8.45
N VAL A 243 -4.15 18.36 7.26
CA VAL A 243 -3.12 17.41 6.82
C VAL A 243 -1.75 18.09 6.76
N SER A 244 -1.67 19.29 6.18
CA SER A 244 -0.43 20.07 6.12
C SER A 244 0.19 20.30 7.50
N GLU A 245 -0.62 20.76 8.45
CA GLU A 245 -0.20 21.01 9.83
C GLU A 245 0.25 19.70 10.53
N ARG A 246 -0.57 18.66 10.44
CA ARG A 246 -0.27 17.34 11.04
C ARG A 246 1.03 16.72 10.54
N LEU A 247 1.43 17.01 9.30
CA LEU A 247 2.67 16.53 8.69
C LEU A 247 3.86 17.49 8.86
N GLY A 248 3.74 18.53 9.70
CA GLY A 248 4.81 19.46 10.02
C GLY A 248 5.17 20.43 8.90
N TYR A 249 4.21 20.78 8.01
CA TYR A 249 4.43 21.86 7.06
C TYR A 249 3.97 23.21 7.64
N ALA A 250 4.84 24.19 7.60
CA ALA A 250 4.53 25.53 8.11
C ALA A 250 3.40 26.24 7.32
N GLN A 251 3.23 25.88 6.05
CA GLN A 251 2.22 26.48 5.16
C GLN A 251 1.57 25.43 4.26
N PRO A 252 0.23 25.43 4.08
CA PRO A 252 -0.48 24.53 3.18
C PRO A 252 0.03 24.59 1.73
N SER A 253 0.45 25.74 1.26
CA SER A 253 1.01 25.91 -0.10
C SER A 253 2.29 25.11 -0.31
N THR A 254 3.14 25.03 0.70
CA THR A 254 4.38 24.20 0.67
C THR A 254 4.03 22.73 0.61
N PHE A 255 3.05 22.28 1.38
CA PHE A 255 2.54 20.91 1.31
C PHE A 255 1.96 20.60 -0.07
N ILE A 256 1.08 21.44 -0.63
CA ILE A 256 0.47 21.24 -1.95
C ILE A 256 1.54 21.14 -3.04
N ALA A 257 2.57 21.98 -3.01
CA ALA A 257 3.68 21.93 -3.95
C ALA A 257 4.50 20.64 -3.81
N ALA A 258 4.75 20.20 -2.57
CA ALA A 258 5.43 18.94 -2.27
C ALA A 258 4.63 17.73 -2.75
N PHE A 259 3.34 17.71 -2.45
CA PHE A 259 2.41 16.66 -2.85
C PHE A 259 2.35 16.55 -4.39
N ARG A 260 2.17 17.68 -5.08
CA ARG A 260 2.16 17.71 -6.54
C ARG A 260 3.46 17.19 -7.16
N ARG A 261 4.61 17.51 -6.57
CA ARG A 261 5.92 17.03 -7.06
C ARG A 261 6.09 15.52 -6.95
N VAL A 262 5.60 14.90 -5.86
CA VAL A 262 5.69 13.46 -5.62
C VAL A 262 4.60 12.70 -6.38
N MET A 263 3.35 13.20 -6.32
CA MET A 263 2.17 12.49 -6.82
C MET A 263 1.74 12.89 -8.23
N ASN A 264 2.33 13.96 -8.79
CA ASN A 264 1.95 14.56 -10.06
C ASN A 264 0.46 14.95 -10.18
N VAL A 265 -0.22 15.12 -9.03
CA VAL A 265 -1.60 15.60 -8.90
C VAL A 265 -1.71 16.50 -7.67
N THR A 266 -2.78 17.27 -7.57
CA THR A 266 -3.06 18.07 -6.37
C THR A 266 -3.82 17.23 -5.31
N PRO A 267 -3.67 17.54 -4.00
CA PRO A 267 -4.39 16.85 -2.94
C PRO A 267 -5.91 16.82 -3.13
N GLY A 268 -6.49 17.91 -3.61
CA GLY A 268 -7.95 18.05 -3.82
C GLY A 268 -8.54 17.07 -4.86
N LEU A 269 -7.73 16.51 -5.76
CA LEU A 269 -8.21 15.47 -6.70
C LEU A 269 -8.44 14.11 -6.01
N LEU A 270 -7.85 13.88 -4.86
CA LEU A 270 -8.06 12.64 -4.09
C LEU A 270 -9.28 12.76 -3.18
N THR A 271 -9.55 13.95 -2.64
CA THR A 271 -10.73 14.19 -1.79
C THR A 271 -12.04 14.26 -2.59
N SER A 272 -12.00 14.54 -3.89
CA SER A 272 -13.19 14.63 -4.75
C SER A 272 -13.65 13.29 -5.33
N ARG A 273 -12.93 12.18 -5.09
CA ARG A 273 -13.27 10.85 -5.58
C ARG A 273 -13.72 9.88 -4.47
N ALA A 274 -13.81 10.38 -3.25
CA ALA A 274 -14.30 9.62 -2.09
C ALA A 274 -15.83 9.63 -2.00
#